data_437dee2267f8740a6fdd84e4d0251977
#
_entry.id   437dee2267f8740a6fdd84e4d0251977
#
_cell.length_a   1.000
_cell.length_b   1.000
_cell.length_c   1.000
_cell.angle_alpha   90.00
_cell.angle_beta   90.00
_cell.angle_gamma   90.00
#
_symmetry.space_group_name_H-M   'P 1'
#
loop_
_entity.id
_entity.type
_entity.pdbx_description
1 polymer ?
#
loop_
_entity_poly.entity_id
_entity_poly.type
_entity_poly.pdbx_seq_one_letter_code
_entity_poly.pdbx_strand_id
1 'polypeptide(L)'
;MSQENLDLVRTRLNIVVEAFNARGVDAALPHIHPELVWNAPPEWLESDVYRGREGLRELATSWGQNFDEYRLDLERVVDLGDGRAVALVHQRGRLKGTGHPMEMAVGWIVELVDGQVARVDVYFSWEAALDAAGLSE
;
A
#
# COMPACT_ATOMS: atom_id res chain seq x y z
N MET A 1 -3.35 7.44 23.28
CA MET A 1 -3.44 6.12 22.68
C MET A 1 -3.54 6.24 21.19
N SER A 2 -4.70 6.68 20.68
CA SER A 2 -4.87 6.75 19.25
C SER A 2 -3.85 7.63 18.55
N GLN A 3 -3.45 8.73 19.18
CA GLN A 3 -2.49 9.65 18.57
C GLN A 3 -1.13 8.97 18.40
N GLU A 4 -0.71 8.20 19.39
CA GLU A 4 0.56 7.48 19.29
C GLU A 4 0.53 6.42 18.21
N ASN A 5 -0.58 5.68 18.13
CA ASN A 5 -0.74 4.66 17.09
C ASN A 5 -0.76 5.30 15.70
N LEU A 6 -1.51 6.40 15.56
CA LEU A 6 -1.60 7.11 14.29
C LEU A 6 -0.24 7.62 13.83
N ASP A 7 0.51 8.23 14.78
CA ASP A 7 1.83 8.76 14.45
C ASP A 7 2.79 7.65 14.04
N LEU A 8 2.76 6.52 14.74
CA LEU A 8 3.62 5.39 14.41
C LEU A 8 3.32 4.86 13.01
N VAL A 9 2.04 4.57 12.73
CA VAL A 9 1.67 3.98 11.45
C VAL A 9 1.93 4.97 10.32
N ARG A 10 1.56 6.23 10.51
CA ARG A 10 1.78 7.26 9.49
C ARG A 10 3.27 7.41 9.18
N THR A 11 4.11 7.46 10.21
CA THR A 11 5.55 7.60 10.02
C THR A 11 6.12 6.42 9.25
N ARG A 12 5.73 5.20 9.63
CA ARG A 12 6.23 4.01 8.94
C ARG A 12 5.78 3.94 7.49
N LEU A 13 4.50 4.25 7.24
CA LEU A 13 3.99 4.24 5.88
C LEU A 13 4.65 5.30 5.01
N ASN A 14 4.88 6.49 5.55
CA ASN A 14 5.59 7.53 4.81
C ASN A 14 7.00 7.08 4.43
N ILE A 15 7.70 6.44 5.35
CA ILE A 15 9.04 5.94 5.07
C ILE A 15 9.00 4.92 3.93
N VAL A 16 8.06 3.98 3.98
CA VAL A 16 7.92 2.94 2.97
C VAL A 16 7.61 3.56 1.60
N VAL A 17 6.62 4.46 1.57
CA VAL A 17 6.18 5.07 0.32
C VAL A 17 7.27 5.95 -0.27
N GLU A 18 7.94 6.74 0.55
CA GLU A 18 9.01 7.60 0.07
C GLU A 18 10.20 6.81 -0.45
N ALA A 19 10.56 5.73 0.26
CA ALA A 19 11.66 4.87 -0.18
C ALA A 19 11.33 4.22 -1.52
N PHE A 20 10.11 3.73 -1.66
CA PHE A 20 9.66 3.13 -2.91
C PHE A 20 9.69 4.13 -4.06
N ASN A 21 9.16 5.33 -3.83
CA ASN A 21 9.10 6.35 -4.89
C ASN A 21 10.50 6.81 -5.31
N ALA A 22 11.42 6.90 -4.36
CA ALA A 22 12.76 7.42 -4.64
C ALA A 22 13.70 6.37 -5.20
N ARG A 23 13.60 5.12 -4.76
CA ARG A 23 14.61 4.10 -5.05
C ARG A 23 14.05 2.74 -5.43
N GLY A 24 12.73 2.59 -5.45
CA GLY A 24 12.11 1.33 -5.80
C GLY A 24 11.86 0.42 -4.62
N VAL A 25 11.35 -0.77 -4.91
CA VAL A 25 10.88 -1.68 -3.87
C VAL A 25 12.00 -2.13 -2.93
N ASP A 26 13.20 -2.32 -3.45
CA ASP A 26 14.31 -2.80 -2.61
C ASP A 26 14.60 -1.85 -1.46
N ALA A 27 14.45 -0.56 -1.67
CA ALA A 27 14.68 0.43 -0.61
C ALA A 27 13.59 0.38 0.45
N ALA A 28 12.40 -0.08 0.10
CA ALA A 28 11.28 -0.20 1.05
C ALA A 28 11.34 -1.49 1.86
N LEU A 29 12.02 -2.52 1.36
CA LEU A 29 11.98 -3.85 1.98
C LEU A 29 12.43 -3.90 3.44
N PRO A 30 13.42 -3.12 3.89
CA PRO A 30 13.80 -3.16 5.31
C PRO A 30 12.67 -2.78 6.26
N HIS A 31 11.66 -2.07 5.76
CA HIS A 31 10.51 -1.64 6.57
C HIS A 31 9.33 -2.59 6.43
N ILE A 32 9.50 -3.67 5.70
CA ILE A 32 8.46 -4.67 5.43
C ILE A 32 8.77 -5.91 6.26
N HIS A 33 7.75 -6.41 6.95
CA HIS A 33 7.91 -7.61 7.77
C HIS A 33 8.24 -8.80 6.86
N PRO A 34 9.15 -9.69 7.30
CA PRO A 34 9.49 -10.87 6.47
C PRO A 34 8.29 -11.77 6.17
N GLU A 35 7.25 -11.72 6.98
CA GLU A 35 6.06 -12.54 6.80
C GLU A 35 4.87 -11.73 6.28
N LEU A 36 5.16 -10.67 5.54
CA LEU A 36 4.12 -9.84 4.93
C LEU A 36 3.07 -10.66 4.21
N VAL A 37 1.81 -10.24 4.34
CA VAL A 37 0.71 -10.74 3.52
C VAL A 37 0.08 -9.52 2.84
N TRP A 38 0.13 -9.51 1.52
CA TRP A 38 -0.44 -8.43 0.71
C TRP A 38 -1.57 -9.03 -0.11
N ASN A 39 -2.80 -8.64 0.19
CA ASN A 39 -3.99 -9.18 -0.47
C ASN A 39 -4.48 -8.21 -1.52
N ALA A 40 -4.46 -8.65 -2.78
CA ALA A 40 -5.05 -7.88 -3.88
C ALA A 40 -6.56 -8.13 -3.92
N PRO A 41 -7.35 -7.16 -4.42
CA PRO A 41 -8.81 -7.33 -4.45
C PRO A 41 -9.24 -8.47 -5.37
N PRO A 42 -10.34 -9.17 -5.04
CA PRO A 42 -10.83 -10.27 -5.88
C PRO A 42 -11.25 -9.85 -7.29
N GLU A 43 -11.59 -8.58 -7.47
CA GLU A 43 -11.99 -8.04 -8.79
C GLU A 43 -10.84 -7.92 -9.76
N TRP A 44 -9.62 -7.97 -9.26
CA TRP A 44 -8.44 -7.83 -10.10
C TRP A 44 -8.19 -9.13 -10.85
N LEU A 45 -7.90 -9.05 -12.15
CA LEU A 45 -7.65 -10.25 -12.96
C LEU A 45 -6.50 -11.09 -12.44
N GLU A 46 -5.53 -10.45 -11.86
CA GLU A 46 -4.37 -11.12 -11.30
C GLU A 46 -4.45 -11.12 -9.78
N SER A 47 -5.68 -11.17 -9.26
CA SER A 47 -5.83 -11.13 -7.81
C SER A 47 -5.11 -12.32 -7.20
N ASP A 48 -4.32 -12.04 -6.20
CA ASP A 48 -3.52 -13.06 -5.56
C ASP A 48 -3.07 -12.54 -4.21
N VAL A 49 -2.51 -13.44 -3.45
CA VAL A 49 -1.90 -13.10 -2.18
C VAL A 49 -0.40 -13.13 -2.37
N TYR A 50 0.25 -11.99 -2.16
CA TYR A 50 1.70 -11.89 -2.25
C TYR A 50 2.27 -12.01 -0.85
N ARG A 51 3.24 -12.89 -0.66
CA ARG A 51 3.75 -13.21 0.68
C ARG A 51 5.22 -12.87 0.79
N GLY A 52 5.56 -12.25 1.93
CA GLY A 52 6.94 -11.95 2.27
C GLY A 52 7.53 -10.84 1.42
N ARG A 53 8.78 -10.55 1.67
CA ARG A 53 9.48 -9.51 0.92
C ARG A 53 9.62 -9.85 -0.54
N GLU A 54 9.81 -11.14 -0.84
CA GLU A 54 9.90 -11.61 -2.21
C GLU A 54 8.57 -11.39 -2.94
N GLY A 55 7.44 -11.65 -2.28
CA GLY A 55 6.13 -11.42 -2.86
C GLY A 55 5.92 -9.95 -3.21
N LEU A 56 6.35 -9.05 -2.33
CA LEU A 56 6.23 -7.62 -2.61
C LEU A 56 7.12 -7.22 -3.80
N ARG A 57 8.30 -7.83 -3.90
CA ARG A 57 9.18 -7.57 -5.03
C ARG A 57 8.53 -8.02 -6.34
N GLU A 58 7.86 -9.17 -6.33
CA GLU A 58 7.13 -9.66 -7.50
C GLU A 58 6.01 -8.70 -7.90
N LEU A 59 5.27 -8.21 -6.92
CA LEU A 59 4.19 -7.27 -7.18
C LEU A 59 4.72 -5.96 -7.79
N ALA A 60 5.80 -5.43 -7.22
CA ALA A 60 6.40 -4.21 -7.75
C ALA A 60 6.96 -4.41 -9.15
N THR A 61 7.48 -5.59 -9.44
CA THR A 61 7.96 -5.90 -10.79
C THR A 61 6.80 -5.88 -11.78
N SER A 62 5.65 -6.43 -11.39
CA SER A 62 4.45 -6.40 -12.22
C SER A 62 4.03 -4.95 -12.51
N TRP A 63 4.05 -4.08 -11.52
CA TRP A 63 3.74 -2.68 -11.73
C TRP A 63 4.71 -2.05 -12.74
N GLY A 64 6.00 -2.32 -12.59
CA GLY A 64 7.02 -1.77 -13.49
C GLY A 64 6.92 -2.29 -14.92
N GLN A 65 6.34 -3.47 -15.11
CA GLN A 65 6.14 -4.03 -16.44
C GLN A 65 4.99 -3.35 -17.18
N ASN A 66 4.03 -2.80 -16.45
CA ASN A 66 2.83 -2.22 -17.04
C ASN A 66 2.83 -0.70 -17.07
N PHE A 67 3.59 -0.07 -16.20
CA PHE A 67 3.56 1.39 -16.05
C PHE A 67 4.96 1.98 -15.99
N ASP A 68 5.13 3.15 -16.60
CA ASP A 68 6.31 3.99 -16.42
C ASP A 68 5.99 5.05 -15.39
N GLU A 69 7.03 5.56 -14.73
CA GLU A 69 6.90 6.65 -13.74
C GLU A 69 5.86 6.31 -12.66
N TYR A 70 5.83 5.05 -12.25
CA TYR A 70 4.89 4.59 -11.24
C TYR A 70 5.21 5.22 -9.89
N ARG A 71 4.19 5.82 -9.26
CA ARG A 71 4.37 6.54 -8.02
C ARG A 71 3.18 6.33 -7.11
N LEU A 72 3.45 6.29 -5.81
CA LEU A 72 2.42 6.22 -4.78
C LEU A 72 2.41 7.53 -4.01
N ASP A 73 1.24 8.11 -3.83
CA ASP A 73 1.06 9.30 -2.99
C ASP A 73 0.16 8.92 -1.82
N LEU A 74 0.69 9.00 -0.60
CA LEU A 74 -0.07 8.72 0.60
C LEU A 74 -0.81 9.99 0.99
N GLU A 75 -2.13 9.98 0.80
CA GLU A 75 -2.93 11.19 1.01
C GLU A 75 -3.40 11.33 2.46
N ARG A 76 -3.76 10.22 3.09
CA ARG A 76 -4.32 10.29 4.43
C ARG A 76 -4.18 8.94 5.13
N VAL A 77 -4.02 8.98 6.45
CA VAL A 77 -3.98 7.77 7.27
C VAL A 77 -5.04 7.94 8.36
N VAL A 78 -5.92 6.95 8.50
CA VAL A 78 -6.97 6.95 9.51
C VAL A 78 -6.69 5.85 10.52
N ASP A 79 -6.62 6.23 11.79
CA ASP A 79 -6.25 5.32 12.87
C ASP A 79 -7.33 4.25 13.13
N LEU A 80 -6.89 2.99 13.29
CA LEU A 80 -7.76 1.88 13.70
C LEU A 80 -7.33 1.29 15.05
N GLY A 81 -6.22 1.77 15.61
CA GLY A 81 -5.70 1.22 16.86
C GLY A 81 -4.89 -0.06 16.66
N ASP A 82 -4.11 -0.40 17.67
CA ASP A 82 -3.37 -1.67 17.73
C ASP A 82 -2.46 -1.92 16.53
N GLY A 83 -1.78 -0.87 16.06
CA GLY A 83 -0.86 -1.00 14.93
C GLY A 83 -1.57 -1.06 13.58
N ARG A 84 -2.86 -0.79 13.52
CA ARG A 84 -3.65 -0.84 12.29
C ARG A 84 -4.12 0.54 11.87
N ALA A 85 -4.28 0.72 10.58
CA ALA A 85 -4.78 1.98 10.02
C ALA A 85 -5.32 1.76 8.62
N VAL A 86 -6.14 2.71 8.15
CA VAL A 86 -6.53 2.78 6.74
C VAL A 86 -5.64 3.83 6.10
N ALA A 87 -4.97 3.46 5.01
CA ALA A 87 -4.16 4.39 4.24
C ALA A 87 -4.91 4.70 2.94
N LEU A 88 -5.15 5.97 2.68
CA LEU A 88 -5.79 6.42 1.45
C LEU A 88 -4.71 6.90 0.51
N VAL A 89 -4.59 6.24 -0.63
CA VAL A 89 -3.44 6.34 -1.51
C VAL A 89 -3.90 6.66 -2.93
N HIS A 90 -3.11 7.48 -3.64
CA HIS A 90 -3.24 7.61 -5.09
C HIS A 90 -2.09 6.88 -5.76
N GLN A 91 -2.41 6.03 -6.72
CA GLN A 91 -1.43 5.40 -7.59
C GLN A 91 -1.39 6.19 -8.88
N ARG A 92 -0.20 6.56 -9.31
CA ARG A 92 -0.02 7.34 -10.53
C ARG A 92 1.03 6.67 -11.38
N GLY A 93 0.88 6.82 -12.70
CA GLY A 93 1.86 6.27 -13.63
C GLY A 93 1.43 6.54 -15.05
N ARG A 94 2.21 5.99 -15.99
CA ARG A 94 1.88 6.06 -17.42
C ARG A 94 1.89 4.67 -17.98
N LEU A 95 0.86 4.33 -18.74
CA LEU A 95 0.80 3.01 -19.37
C LEU A 95 1.95 2.87 -20.37
N LYS A 96 2.67 1.76 -20.29
CA LYS A 96 3.71 1.47 -21.26
C LYS A 96 3.11 1.30 -22.64
N GLY A 97 3.81 1.77 -23.64
CA GLY A 97 3.39 1.68 -25.02
C GLY A 97 2.59 2.89 -25.50
N THR A 98 1.64 3.36 -24.73
CA THR A 98 0.81 4.52 -25.12
C THR A 98 1.20 5.81 -24.43
N GLY A 99 1.80 5.69 -23.23
CA GLY A 99 2.14 6.87 -22.43
C GLY A 99 0.95 7.56 -21.79
N HIS A 100 -0.25 6.94 -21.85
CA HIS A 100 -1.43 7.55 -21.22
C HIS A 100 -1.25 7.64 -19.71
N PRO A 101 -1.53 8.80 -19.11
CA PRO A 101 -1.47 8.91 -17.67
C PRO A 101 -2.53 8.04 -17.02
N MET A 102 -2.17 7.41 -15.93
CA MET A 102 -3.08 6.60 -15.13
C MET A 102 -3.06 7.14 -13.71
N GLU A 103 -4.24 7.26 -13.13
CA GLU A 103 -4.36 7.66 -11.73
C GLU A 103 -5.51 6.87 -11.12
N MET A 104 -5.28 6.32 -9.94
CA MET A 104 -6.29 5.52 -9.28
C MET A 104 -6.23 5.76 -7.78
N ALA A 105 -7.39 5.95 -7.17
CA ALA A 105 -7.50 6.03 -5.73
C ALA A 105 -7.67 4.61 -5.20
N VAL A 106 -6.78 4.20 -4.30
CA VAL A 106 -6.88 2.90 -3.64
C VAL A 106 -6.82 3.10 -2.15
N GLY A 107 -7.42 2.18 -1.41
CA GLY A 107 -7.34 2.17 0.05
C GLY A 107 -6.65 0.92 0.51
N TRP A 108 -5.78 1.06 1.50
CA TRP A 108 -5.10 -0.07 2.12
C TRP A 108 -5.52 -0.15 3.58
N ILE A 109 -5.92 -1.34 4.04
CA ILE A 109 -5.99 -1.59 5.47
C ILE A 109 -4.66 -2.21 5.83
N VAL A 110 -3.91 -1.53 6.69
CA VAL A 110 -2.52 -1.87 6.99
C VAL A 110 -2.39 -2.31 8.44
N GLU A 111 -1.56 -3.31 8.68
CA GLU A 111 -1.20 -3.72 10.04
C GLU A 111 0.32 -3.74 10.18
N LEU A 112 0.81 -3.15 11.26
CA LEU A 112 2.22 -3.19 11.60
C LEU A 112 2.47 -4.27 12.67
N VAL A 113 3.57 -4.98 12.54
CA VAL A 113 4.08 -5.88 13.57
C VAL A 113 5.54 -5.53 13.78
N ASP A 114 5.92 -5.27 15.01
CA ASP A 114 7.30 -4.87 15.36
C ASP A 114 7.79 -3.68 14.54
N GLY A 115 6.89 -2.75 14.25
CA GLY A 115 7.23 -1.54 13.51
C GLY A 115 7.40 -1.74 12.02
N GLN A 116 7.09 -2.93 11.50
CA GLN A 116 7.20 -3.22 10.08
C GLN A 116 5.82 -3.54 9.50
N VAL A 117 5.62 -3.21 8.23
CA VAL A 117 4.35 -3.48 7.56
C VAL A 117 4.21 -4.99 7.39
N ALA A 118 3.22 -5.59 8.05
CA ALA A 118 3.04 -7.04 8.06
C ALA A 118 1.82 -7.50 7.27
N ARG A 119 0.85 -6.62 7.05
CA ARG A 119 -0.35 -6.98 6.29
C ARG A 119 -0.90 -5.76 5.59
N VAL A 120 -1.32 -5.96 4.35
CA VAL A 120 -2.00 -4.95 3.56
C VAL A 120 -3.14 -5.61 2.82
N ASP A 121 -4.36 -5.10 3.02
CA ASP A 121 -5.52 -5.51 2.24
C ASP A 121 -5.89 -4.33 1.35
N VAL A 122 -5.90 -4.54 0.04
CA VAL A 122 -6.10 -3.49 -0.95
C VAL A 122 -7.55 -3.42 -1.39
N TYR A 123 -8.07 -2.20 -1.47
CA TYR A 123 -9.41 -1.92 -1.97
C TYR A 123 -9.32 -0.89 -3.09
N PHE A 124 -10.18 -1.01 -4.10
CA PHE A 124 -10.10 -0.15 -5.30
C PHE A 124 -10.80 1.18 -5.15
N SER A 125 -11.21 1.54 -3.96
CA SER A 125 -11.69 2.89 -3.71
C SER A 125 -11.46 3.19 -2.23
N TRP A 126 -11.37 4.48 -1.91
CA TRP A 126 -11.26 4.90 -0.52
C TRP A 126 -12.51 4.48 0.25
N GLU A 127 -13.68 4.63 -0.38
CA GLU A 127 -14.93 4.29 0.25
C GLU A 127 -14.98 2.80 0.63
N ALA A 128 -14.56 1.93 -0.29
CA ALA A 128 -14.56 0.49 -0.01
C ALA A 128 -13.64 0.14 1.16
N ALA A 129 -12.47 0.78 1.24
CA ALA A 129 -11.55 0.54 2.35
C ALA A 129 -12.14 1.03 3.66
N LEU A 130 -12.74 2.21 3.67
CA LEU A 130 -13.36 2.76 4.86
C LEU A 130 -14.53 1.91 5.34
N ASP A 131 -15.35 1.43 4.40
CA ASP A 131 -16.46 0.53 4.71
C ASP A 131 -15.96 -0.76 5.35
N ALA A 132 -14.93 -1.35 4.75
CA ALA A 132 -14.37 -2.61 5.26
C ALA A 132 -13.79 -2.44 6.66
N ALA A 133 -13.30 -1.25 6.97
CA ALA A 133 -12.74 -0.93 8.29
C ALA A 133 -13.81 -0.50 9.30
N GLY A 134 -15.08 -0.42 8.87
CA GLY A 134 -16.16 0.00 9.76
C GLY A 134 -16.21 1.51 9.98
N LEU A 135 -15.64 2.29 9.06
CA LEU A 135 -15.55 3.75 9.20
C LEU A 135 -16.46 4.51 8.25
N SER A 136 -17.27 3.81 7.47
CA SER A 136 -18.19 4.48 6.54
C SER A 136 -19.31 5.16 7.31
N GLU A 137 -19.89 6.17 6.70
CA GLU A 137 -21.03 6.85 7.27
C GLU A 137 -22.32 6.48 6.61
#